data_6ea22e5a3bf5bbfb413e4d87f2954c64
#
_entry.id   6ea22e5a3bf5bbfb413e4d87f2954c64
#
_cell.length_a   1.000
_cell.length_b   1.000
_cell.length_c   1.000
_cell.angle_alpha   90.00
_cell.angle_beta   90.00
_cell.angle_gamma   90.00
#
_symmetry.space_group_name_H-M   'P 1'
#
loop_
_entity.id
_entity.type
_entity.pdbx_description
1 polymer ?
#
loop_
_entity_poly.entity_id
_entity_poly.type
_entity_poly.pdbx_seq_one_letter_code
_entity_poly.pdbx_strand_id
1 'polypeptide(L)'
;MNYLNELKKLEILHVDNYQYIESKKLNKDEYLLHQGEKLNYIYILLRGKVKVNHINANGNSMLCSFNSPYSIIGDLEFITQSPIINNVIAYEDCICATISLSKYHEILMNDVFFMKAIAKNLASKLSKSTQNQSISLNYP
;
A
#
# COMPACT_ATOMS: atom_id res chain seq x y z
N MET A 1 -11.30 -18.07 9.13
CA MET A 1 -10.50 -16.90 9.19
C MET A 1 -11.22 -15.70 8.63
N ASN A 2 -11.27 -14.64 9.36
CA ASN A 2 -12.23 -13.57 9.10
C ASN A 2 -11.64 -12.28 8.51
N TYR A 3 -10.43 -12.32 7.97
CA TYR A 3 -9.84 -11.14 7.33
C TYR A 3 -10.68 -10.66 6.15
N LEU A 4 -11.22 -11.60 5.38
CA LEU A 4 -12.07 -11.25 4.24
C LEU A 4 -13.33 -10.54 4.71
N ASN A 5 -13.94 -11.01 5.79
CA ASN A 5 -15.13 -10.36 6.37
C ASN A 5 -14.80 -8.96 6.89
N GLU A 6 -13.64 -8.79 7.50
CA GLU A 6 -13.19 -7.46 7.96
C GLU A 6 -13.02 -6.51 6.77
N LEU A 7 -12.42 -6.97 5.67
CA LEU A 7 -12.26 -6.16 4.47
C LEU A 7 -13.60 -5.78 3.86
N LYS A 8 -14.56 -6.70 3.84
CA LYS A 8 -15.89 -6.42 3.31
C LYS A 8 -16.59 -5.32 4.10
N LYS A 9 -16.41 -5.28 5.41
CA LYS A 9 -16.98 -4.22 6.26
C LYS A 9 -16.38 -2.85 5.95
N LEU A 10 -15.14 -2.80 5.49
CA LEU A 10 -14.48 -1.54 5.14
C LEU A 10 -14.85 -1.03 3.76
N GLU A 11 -15.58 -1.83 2.97
CA GLU A 11 -16.05 -1.46 1.63
C GLU A 11 -14.90 -0.98 0.72
N ILE A 12 -13.77 -1.69 0.76
CA ILE A 12 -12.60 -1.35 -0.06
C ILE A 12 -12.82 -1.75 -1.52
N LEU A 13 -13.63 -2.79 -1.77
CA LEU A 13 -13.95 -3.28 -3.11
C LEU A 13 -15.45 -3.43 -3.26
N HIS A 14 -15.91 -3.37 -4.52
CA HIS A 14 -17.26 -3.85 -4.84
C HIS A 14 -17.35 -5.32 -4.43
N VAL A 15 -18.53 -5.74 -3.98
CA VAL A 15 -18.74 -7.09 -3.41
C VAL A 15 -18.31 -8.20 -4.36
N ASP A 16 -18.51 -8.01 -5.66
CA ASP A 16 -18.16 -9.02 -6.67
C ASP A 16 -16.67 -9.21 -6.85
N ASN A 17 -15.85 -8.26 -6.40
CA ASN A 17 -14.42 -8.27 -6.66
C ASN A 17 -13.60 -8.90 -5.53
N TYR A 18 -14.21 -9.21 -4.39
CA TYR A 18 -13.51 -9.92 -3.31
C TYR A 18 -13.09 -11.33 -3.72
N GLN A 19 -13.72 -11.90 -4.74
CA GLN A 19 -13.37 -13.22 -5.26
C GLN A 19 -11.95 -13.28 -5.85
N TYR A 20 -11.36 -12.13 -6.20
CA TYR A 20 -10.03 -12.07 -6.81
C TYR A 20 -8.91 -11.93 -5.80
N ILE A 21 -9.23 -11.82 -4.53
CA ILE A 21 -8.25 -11.65 -3.46
C ILE A 21 -7.59 -12.99 -3.14
N GLU A 22 -6.27 -12.96 -3.05
CA GLU A 22 -5.48 -14.04 -2.48
C GLU A 22 -4.77 -13.54 -1.23
N SER A 23 -4.32 -14.43 -0.37
CA SER A 23 -3.57 -14.02 0.82
C SER A 23 -2.10 -14.33 0.63
N LYS A 24 -1.26 -13.50 1.25
CA LYS A 24 0.19 -13.67 1.24
C LYS A 24 0.74 -13.41 2.64
N LYS A 25 1.60 -14.32 3.11
CA LYS A 25 2.34 -14.13 4.35
C LYS A 25 3.73 -13.59 4.04
N LEU A 26 4.19 -12.68 4.89
CA LEU A 26 5.57 -12.20 4.85
C LEU A 26 6.18 -12.39 6.23
N ASN A 27 7.39 -12.91 6.25
CA ASN A 27 8.18 -12.94 7.47
C ASN A 27 8.86 -11.59 7.66
N LYS A 28 9.17 -11.25 8.91
CA LYS A 28 9.94 -10.06 9.23
C LYS A 28 11.15 -9.93 8.30
N ASP A 29 11.40 -8.71 7.82
CA ASP A 29 12.50 -8.31 6.95
C ASP A 29 12.34 -8.73 5.48
N GLU A 30 11.28 -9.46 5.12
CA GLU A 30 10.98 -9.73 3.71
C GLU A 30 10.45 -8.49 3.01
N TYR A 31 10.84 -8.32 1.75
CA TYR A 31 10.38 -7.21 0.92
C TYR A 31 9.01 -7.54 0.30
N LEU A 32 8.10 -6.60 0.44
CA LEU A 32 6.83 -6.63 -0.29
C LEU A 32 6.96 -5.94 -1.64
N LEU A 33 7.61 -4.79 -1.67
CA LEU A 33 7.90 -4.03 -2.89
C LEU A 33 9.37 -3.66 -2.93
N HIS A 34 9.95 -3.72 -4.13
CA HIS A 34 11.32 -3.28 -4.41
C HIS A 34 11.30 -2.03 -5.27
N GLN A 35 11.96 -0.99 -4.78
CA GLN A 35 12.10 0.29 -5.49
C GLN A 35 12.66 0.07 -6.89
N GLY A 36 12.02 0.67 -7.90
CA GLY A 36 12.44 0.59 -9.29
C GLY A 36 11.83 -0.55 -10.08
N GLU A 37 11.28 -1.57 -9.42
CA GLU A 37 10.63 -2.68 -10.10
C GLU A 37 9.19 -2.33 -10.49
N LYS A 38 8.61 -3.16 -11.36
CA LYS A 38 7.22 -3.01 -11.78
C LYS A 38 6.29 -3.48 -10.68
N LEU A 39 5.19 -2.74 -10.46
CA LEU A 39 4.13 -3.15 -9.55
C LEU A 39 3.28 -4.22 -10.22
N ASN A 40 3.23 -5.42 -9.64
CA ASN A 40 2.48 -6.56 -10.20
C ASN A 40 1.21 -6.88 -9.43
N TYR A 41 1.10 -6.40 -8.19
CA TYR A 41 -0.04 -6.66 -7.31
C TYR A 41 -0.38 -5.42 -6.53
N ILE A 42 -1.67 -5.27 -6.19
CA ILE A 42 -2.09 -4.39 -5.11
C ILE A 42 -2.09 -5.23 -3.84
N TYR A 43 -1.64 -4.64 -2.75
CA TYR A 43 -1.60 -5.28 -1.44
C TYR A 43 -2.42 -4.48 -0.45
N ILE A 44 -3.17 -5.19 0.40
CA ILE A 44 -3.88 -4.59 1.53
C ILE A 44 -3.34 -5.28 2.78
N LEU A 45 -2.74 -4.51 3.67
CA LEU A 45 -2.15 -5.06 4.89
C LEU A 45 -3.27 -5.47 5.84
N LEU A 46 -3.29 -6.74 6.23
CA LEU A 46 -4.32 -7.30 7.13
C LEU A 46 -3.80 -7.45 8.54
N ARG A 47 -2.53 -7.81 8.70
CA ARG A 47 -1.88 -8.00 10.00
C ARG A 47 -0.43 -7.57 9.89
N GLY A 48 0.09 -7.05 10.98
CA GLY A 48 1.49 -6.67 11.08
C GLY A 48 1.75 -5.22 10.73
N LYS A 49 2.99 -4.91 10.49
CA LYS A 49 3.46 -3.56 10.20
C LYS A 49 4.53 -3.64 9.13
N VAL A 50 4.49 -2.73 8.17
CA VAL A 50 5.53 -2.61 7.15
C VAL A 50 6.23 -1.26 7.29
N LYS A 51 7.50 -1.24 6.92
CA LYS A 51 8.31 -0.04 6.89
C LYS A 51 8.53 0.36 5.43
N VAL A 52 8.44 1.66 5.16
CA VAL A 52 8.63 2.22 3.83
C VAL A 52 9.91 3.03 3.85
N ASN A 53 10.85 2.70 2.97
CA ASN A 53 12.08 3.48 2.84
C ASN A 53 12.37 3.80 1.37
N HIS A 54 13.19 4.83 1.17
CA HIS A 54 13.61 5.26 -0.14
C HIS A 54 15.14 5.28 -0.19
N ILE A 55 15.71 4.77 -1.27
CA ILE A 55 17.13 4.84 -1.50
C ILE A 55 17.38 5.97 -2.49
N ASN A 56 18.13 6.99 -2.05
CA ASN A 56 18.47 8.15 -2.86
C ASN A 56 19.49 7.80 -3.95
N ALA A 57 19.65 8.68 -4.91
CA ALA A 57 20.61 8.50 -6.01
C ALA A 57 22.05 8.29 -5.53
N ASN A 58 22.40 8.82 -4.36
CA ASN A 58 23.73 8.64 -3.76
C ASN A 58 23.86 7.37 -2.91
N GLY A 59 22.84 6.51 -2.91
CA GLY A 59 22.86 5.25 -2.18
C GLY A 59 22.41 5.31 -0.72
N ASN A 60 22.10 6.48 -0.20
CA ASN A 60 21.63 6.62 1.18
C ASN A 60 20.17 6.18 1.32
N SER A 61 19.89 5.42 2.36
CA SER A 61 18.53 4.99 2.70
C SER A 61 17.87 6.00 3.64
N MET A 62 16.60 6.28 3.37
CA MET A 62 15.80 7.20 4.19
C MET A 62 14.49 6.51 4.57
N LEU A 63 14.20 6.45 5.87
CA LEU A 63 12.92 5.96 6.36
C LEU A 63 11.84 7.00 6.05
N CYS A 64 10.79 6.57 5.35
CA CYS A 64 9.67 7.45 5.00
C CYS A 64 8.52 7.32 5.98
N SER A 65 8.11 6.11 6.31
CA SER A 65 6.95 5.86 7.17
C SER A 65 6.85 4.40 7.56
N PHE A 66 5.89 4.14 8.46
CA PHE A 66 5.38 2.80 8.74
C PHE A 66 3.91 2.77 8.37
N ASN A 67 3.45 1.63 7.85
CA ASN A 67 2.03 1.43 7.56
C ASN A 67 1.48 0.29 8.40
N SER A 68 0.23 0.46 8.83
CA SER A 68 -0.53 -0.50 9.64
C SER A 68 -1.76 -0.97 8.88
N PRO A 69 -2.49 -1.96 9.35
CA PRO A 69 -3.79 -2.32 8.76
C PRO A 69 -4.77 -1.13 8.82
N TYR A 70 -5.58 -0.89 7.83
CA TYR A 70 -5.66 -1.65 6.55
C TYR A 70 -5.13 -0.78 5.41
N SER A 71 -3.84 -0.52 5.40
CA SER A 71 -3.22 0.29 4.35
C SER A 71 -3.27 -0.41 3.01
N ILE A 72 -3.52 0.36 1.96
CA ILE A 72 -3.37 -0.10 0.58
C ILE A 72 -1.94 0.23 0.15
N ILE A 73 -1.21 -0.77 -0.28
CA ILE A 73 0.20 -0.64 -0.67
C ILE A 73 0.31 -0.81 -2.17
N GLY A 74 1.00 0.14 -2.82
CA GLY A 74 1.08 0.21 -4.27
C GLY A 74 0.04 1.14 -4.88
N ASP A 75 -0.63 1.94 -4.06
CA ASP A 75 -1.71 2.83 -4.47
C ASP A 75 -1.27 3.88 -5.48
N LEU A 76 -0.17 4.59 -5.21
CA LEU A 76 0.32 5.64 -6.09
C LEU A 76 0.75 5.07 -7.44
N GLU A 77 1.53 4.00 -7.44
CA GLU A 77 2.02 3.36 -8.66
C GLU A 77 0.88 2.76 -9.49
N PHE A 78 -0.18 2.28 -8.82
CA PHE A 78 -1.37 1.80 -9.52
C PHE A 78 -2.01 2.93 -10.34
N ILE A 79 -2.12 4.12 -9.78
CA ILE A 79 -2.74 5.27 -10.44
C ILE A 79 -1.82 5.86 -11.52
N THR A 80 -0.54 6.06 -11.19
CA THR A 80 0.40 6.72 -12.11
C THR A 80 1.01 5.78 -13.13
N GLN A 81 0.90 4.47 -12.93
CA GLN A 81 1.54 3.42 -13.74
C GLN A 81 3.06 3.61 -13.82
N SER A 82 3.63 4.15 -12.76
CA SER A 82 5.07 4.32 -12.62
C SER A 82 5.71 3.08 -12.01
N PRO A 83 7.04 2.92 -12.13
CA PRO A 83 7.76 1.93 -11.33
C PRO A 83 7.60 2.20 -9.84
N ILE A 84 7.81 1.16 -9.04
CA ILE A 84 7.74 1.25 -7.57
C ILE A 84 8.69 2.33 -7.08
N ILE A 85 8.18 3.27 -6.29
CA ILE A 85 8.91 4.45 -5.84
C ILE A 85 9.72 4.15 -4.59
N ASN A 86 9.17 3.36 -3.66
CA ASN A 86 9.80 3.07 -2.39
C ASN A 86 9.86 1.58 -2.12
N ASN A 87 10.90 1.15 -1.39
CA ASN A 87 10.92 -0.19 -0.83
C ASN A 87 9.86 -0.30 0.28
N VAL A 88 9.15 -1.41 0.33
CA VAL A 88 8.23 -1.74 1.41
C VAL A 88 8.65 -3.07 1.99
N ILE A 89 8.97 -3.08 3.27
CA ILE A 89 9.62 -4.20 3.95
C ILE A 89 8.80 -4.56 5.18
N ALA A 90 8.59 -5.85 5.42
CA ALA A 90 7.91 -6.30 6.62
C ALA A 90 8.74 -5.94 7.86
N TYR A 91 8.19 -5.11 8.74
CA TYR A 91 8.81 -4.73 10.00
C TYR A 91 8.62 -5.81 11.07
N GLU A 92 7.58 -6.60 10.90
CA GLU A 92 7.24 -7.78 11.69
C GLU A 92 6.53 -8.76 10.76
N ASP A 93 6.18 -9.94 11.23
CA ASP A 93 5.45 -10.90 10.40
C ASP A 93 4.12 -10.29 9.97
N CYS A 94 3.81 -10.40 8.68
CA CYS A 94 2.64 -9.75 8.09
C CYS A 94 1.77 -10.75 7.34
N ILE A 95 0.50 -10.39 7.21
CA ILE A 95 -0.46 -11.04 6.31
C ILE A 95 -1.06 -9.95 5.44
N CYS A 96 -1.05 -10.16 4.13
CA CYS A 96 -1.62 -9.23 3.15
C CYS A 96 -2.68 -9.91 2.31
N ALA A 97 -3.70 -9.15 1.92
CA ALA A 97 -4.55 -9.50 0.79
C ALA A 97 -3.87 -9.00 -0.47
N THR A 98 -3.89 -9.78 -1.55
CA THR A 98 -3.25 -9.41 -2.81
C THR A 98 -4.23 -9.53 -3.97
N ILE A 99 -4.11 -8.63 -4.93
CA ILE A 99 -4.89 -8.68 -6.17
C ILE A 99 -3.94 -8.50 -7.34
N SER A 100 -3.95 -9.47 -8.27
CA SER A 100 -3.07 -9.46 -9.45
C SER A 100 -3.44 -8.32 -10.40
N LEU A 101 -2.48 -7.47 -10.75
CA LEU A 101 -2.71 -6.39 -11.69
C LEU A 101 -2.64 -6.87 -13.15
N SER A 102 -1.86 -7.92 -13.44
CA SER A 102 -1.83 -8.48 -14.78
C SER A 102 -3.19 -9.04 -15.21
N LYS A 103 -3.99 -9.50 -14.25
CA LYS A 103 -5.31 -10.09 -14.51
C LYS A 103 -6.46 -9.12 -14.29
N TYR A 104 -6.37 -8.25 -13.28
CA TYR A 104 -7.55 -7.53 -12.78
C TYR A 104 -7.41 -6.02 -12.76
N HIS A 105 -6.41 -5.45 -13.44
CA HIS A 105 -6.18 -4.01 -13.49
C HIS A 105 -7.44 -3.24 -13.92
N GLU A 106 -8.06 -3.66 -15.03
CA GLU A 106 -9.24 -2.98 -15.56
C GLU A 106 -10.45 -3.09 -14.63
N ILE A 107 -10.62 -4.25 -13.99
CA ILE A 107 -11.69 -4.44 -13.00
C ILE A 107 -11.52 -3.47 -11.85
N LEU A 108 -10.29 -3.32 -11.35
CA LEU A 108 -9.99 -2.40 -10.25
C LEU A 108 -10.17 -0.94 -10.67
N MET A 109 -9.77 -0.57 -11.89
CA MET A 109 -9.95 0.79 -12.40
C MET A 109 -11.42 1.18 -12.50
N ASN A 110 -12.30 0.22 -12.69
CA ASN A 110 -13.75 0.44 -12.80
C ASN A 110 -14.50 0.17 -11.50
N ASP A 111 -13.78 -0.15 -10.42
CA ASP A 111 -14.37 -0.38 -9.11
C ASP A 111 -14.41 0.93 -8.33
N VAL A 112 -15.61 1.50 -8.20
CA VAL A 112 -15.81 2.79 -7.53
C VAL A 112 -15.39 2.73 -6.07
N PHE A 113 -15.66 1.62 -5.38
CA PHE A 113 -15.27 1.46 -3.98
C PHE A 113 -13.75 1.45 -3.83
N PHE A 114 -13.07 0.71 -4.71
CA PHE A 114 -11.62 0.65 -4.69
C PHE A 114 -10.98 2.00 -5.00
N MET A 115 -11.47 2.69 -6.02
CA MET A 115 -10.96 4.01 -6.39
C MET A 115 -11.16 5.02 -5.27
N LYS A 116 -12.30 4.96 -4.58
CA LYS A 116 -12.57 5.80 -3.41
C LYS A 116 -11.62 5.47 -2.26
N ALA A 117 -11.38 4.19 -2.01
CA ALA A 117 -10.44 3.76 -0.97
C ALA A 117 -9.02 4.23 -1.27
N ILE A 118 -8.56 4.12 -2.52
CA ILE A 118 -7.26 4.63 -2.95
C ILE A 118 -7.18 6.14 -2.73
N ALA A 119 -8.20 6.87 -3.14
CA ALA A 119 -8.23 8.33 -2.98
C ALA A 119 -8.08 8.73 -1.50
N LYS A 120 -8.81 8.06 -0.61
CA LYS A 120 -8.71 8.31 0.83
C LYS A 120 -7.32 7.97 1.38
N ASN A 121 -6.75 6.85 0.93
CA ASN A 121 -5.44 6.39 1.38
C ASN A 121 -4.35 7.41 0.97
N LEU A 122 -4.38 7.88 -0.27
CA LEU A 122 -3.44 8.89 -0.78
C LEU A 122 -3.63 10.23 -0.09
N ALA A 123 -4.88 10.67 0.08
CA ALA A 123 -5.18 11.93 0.77
C ALA A 123 -4.70 11.92 2.21
N SER A 124 -4.85 10.80 2.93
CA SER A 124 -4.37 10.65 4.29
C SER A 124 -2.84 10.78 4.36
N LYS A 125 -2.13 10.15 3.44
CA LYS A 125 -0.67 10.24 3.36
C LYS A 125 -0.21 11.66 3.07
N LEU A 126 -0.86 12.32 2.14
CA LEU A 126 -0.55 13.71 1.78
C LEU A 126 -0.79 14.66 2.95
N SER A 127 -1.89 14.50 3.66
CA SER A 127 -2.23 15.31 4.83
C SER A 127 -1.17 15.18 5.91
N LYS A 128 -0.72 13.97 6.21
CA LYS A 128 0.35 13.72 7.19
C LYS A 128 1.66 14.37 6.77
N SER A 129 2.03 14.25 5.49
CA SER A 129 3.24 14.86 4.95
C SER A 129 3.19 16.39 5.07
N THR A 130 2.06 17.01 4.76
CA THR A 130 1.85 18.45 4.85
C THR A 130 1.97 18.92 6.30
N GLN A 131 1.34 18.21 7.23
CA GLN A 131 1.43 18.54 8.65
C GLN A 131 2.89 18.48 9.15
N ASN A 132 3.62 17.45 8.77
CA ASN A 132 5.02 17.29 9.15
C ASN A 132 5.89 18.41 8.58
N GLN A 133 5.66 18.80 7.34
CA GLN A 133 6.36 19.92 6.72
C GLN A 133 6.07 21.25 7.43
N SER A 134 4.81 21.50 7.76
CA SER A 134 4.41 22.70 8.50
C SER A 134 5.10 22.78 9.85
N ILE A 135 5.16 21.67 10.57
CA ILE A 135 5.85 21.60 11.86
C ILE A 135 7.34 21.91 11.67
N SER A 136 7.97 21.31 10.67
CA SER A 136 9.40 21.52 10.38
C SER A 136 9.71 22.96 10.04
N LEU A 137 8.83 23.65 9.29
CA LEU A 137 9.03 25.03 8.89
C LEU A 137 8.84 26.02 10.05
N ASN A 138 8.08 25.65 11.06
CA ASN A 138 7.79 26.51 12.22
C ASN A 138 8.86 26.46 13.30
N TYR A 139 9.81 25.52 13.21
CA TYR A 139 10.90 25.40 14.16
C TYR A 139 12.23 25.73 13.47
N PRO A 140 12.94 26.74 13.98
CA PRO A 140 14.22 27.13 13.41
C PRO A 140 15.31 26.07 13.62
#